data_50e4a9b5a50f672d300779f354909706
#
_entry.id   50e4a9b5a50f672d300779f354909706
#
_cell.length_a   1.000
_cell.length_b   1.000
_cell.length_c   1.000
_cell.angle_alpha   90.00
_cell.angle_beta   90.00
_cell.angle_gamma   90.00
#
_symmetry.space_group_name_H-M   'P 1'
#
loop_
_entity.id
_entity.type
_entity.pdbx_description
1 polymer ?
#
loop_
_entity_poly.entity_id
_entity_poly.type
_entity_poly.pdbx_seq_one_letter_code
_entity_poly.pdbx_strand_id
1 'polypeptide(L)'
;MVALAANAQGWPANYGGVMLQGFYWDSFRDTKWTTLESQAKEMGQYFDLVWIPQSGLCSGRSMGYNPKYYWNQNSSFGTEAELRALIKAFKDNGIGTIADVVVNHRDNMSSWVDFPAETYKGVTYQMLSTDICADDDGGAAKTWADANGYKLSPNKDSGEGWNGMRDLDHASENVQTIVKAYEKYLLDDLGYAGFRYDVAKGFAAKYFGMYNAYAQPQFSVGEYWDGNVSAVKSWVDGTKVDGVIQSAVFDFPCRYAIRDAIQYRRWSELNRSGRLINDKNYTRYAVTFAENHDTEYRSSSSPQDPIKSDTLLANAYLLAMPGTPCIFLKHWQEYKKEIKLMIEARKLAGVHSQSNAVNYASHADYIAFNVTGTKGSLLVVLGSKPQSYTRAGYTELLSGPGYRYLVKDVDTSGWAAIVKRVEEESVEEPDEPFADRDVTIHVSTDLPAGYSASTLNYWVWSYTDNSNLCTNKSWPGDRVTATKTVGGKTWVYKTFRVTAKNNPINIVISSGSGSPQTVDFENISTDKYFVISASKDSGNKNFVEDVTETYTTGIGNVTVNTAGKCRIYNLNGQYVGTDSDALAPGIYIQNGKKHVVR
;
A
#
# COMPACT_ATOMS: atom_id res chain seq x y z
N MET A 1 9.92 -17.92 23.03
CA MET A 1 9.11 -18.68 22.04
C MET A 1 7.73 -18.86 22.67
N VAL A 2 6.78 -18.00 22.33
CA VAL A 2 5.36 -18.22 22.66
C VAL A 2 4.78 -18.93 21.45
N ALA A 3 4.36 -20.17 21.64
CA ALA A 3 3.66 -20.93 20.63
C ALA A 3 2.30 -20.26 20.37
N LEU A 4 2.16 -19.58 19.28
CA LEU A 4 0.87 -19.13 18.72
C LEU A 4 0.19 -20.35 18.08
N ALA A 5 -0.48 -21.15 18.91
CA ALA A 5 -1.60 -21.95 18.42
C ALA A 5 -2.80 -21.00 18.37
N ALA A 6 -2.83 -20.15 17.38
CA ALA A 6 -4.02 -19.38 17.05
C ALA A 6 -4.75 -20.13 15.93
N ASN A 7 -5.86 -20.78 16.24
CA ASN A 7 -6.88 -21.01 15.26
C ASN A 7 -7.19 -19.65 14.62
N ALA A 8 -6.92 -19.51 13.33
CA ALA A 8 -7.21 -18.30 12.58
C ALA A 8 -8.70 -17.97 12.75
N GLN A 9 -8.99 -16.91 13.49
CA GLN A 9 -10.36 -16.45 13.75
C GLN A 9 -10.62 -15.13 13.02
N GLY A 10 -10.07 -14.99 11.80
CA GLY A 10 -10.22 -13.81 10.97
C GLY A 10 -9.53 -12.55 11.51
N TRP A 11 -9.61 -12.31 12.83
CA TRP A 11 -8.98 -11.17 13.51
C TRP A 11 -8.64 -11.50 14.97
N PRO A 12 -7.49 -11.08 15.50
CA PRO A 12 -7.11 -11.35 16.88
C PRO A 12 -8.08 -10.72 17.90
N ALA A 13 -8.33 -11.41 19.01
CA ALA A 13 -9.13 -10.87 20.09
C ALA A 13 -8.38 -9.75 20.83
N ASN A 14 -9.13 -8.74 21.29
CA ASN A 14 -8.59 -7.58 22.02
C ASN A 14 -7.40 -6.91 21.30
N TYR A 15 -7.46 -6.85 19.96
CA TYR A 15 -6.38 -6.28 19.18
C TYR A 15 -6.28 -4.77 19.43
N GLY A 16 -5.13 -4.31 19.93
CA GLY A 16 -4.87 -2.90 20.26
C GLY A 16 -4.19 -2.11 19.16
N GLY A 17 -3.77 -2.79 18.09
CA GLY A 17 -3.02 -2.19 16.97
C GLY A 17 -3.83 -1.27 16.08
N VAL A 18 -3.13 -0.50 15.27
CA VAL A 18 -3.66 0.44 14.29
C VAL A 18 -3.18 0.02 12.90
N MET A 19 -4.07 0.04 11.91
CA MET A 19 -3.75 -0.20 10.51
C MET A 19 -3.61 1.12 9.75
N LEU A 20 -2.69 1.17 8.80
CA LEU A 20 -2.60 2.21 7.78
C LEU A 20 -3.03 1.62 6.43
N GLN A 21 -3.92 2.29 5.70
CA GLN A 21 -4.03 2.09 4.26
C GLN A 21 -2.91 2.88 3.60
N GLY A 22 -1.88 2.19 3.10
CA GLY A 22 -0.64 2.78 2.61
C GLY A 22 -0.71 3.36 1.20
N PHE A 23 -1.90 3.69 0.70
CA PHE A 23 -2.11 4.20 -0.65
C PHE A 23 -3.41 4.99 -0.77
N TYR A 24 -3.58 5.70 -1.89
CA TYR A 24 -4.81 6.37 -2.32
C TYR A 24 -5.03 6.12 -3.82
N TRP A 25 -6.17 6.54 -4.37
CA TRP A 25 -6.47 6.28 -5.79
C TRP A 25 -5.44 6.92 -6.72
N ASP A 26 -4.98 6.19 -7.72
CA ASP A 26 -3.93 6.57 -8.68
C ASP A 26 -2.54 6.86 -8.05
N SER A 27 -2.30 6.42 -6.81
CA SER A 27 -1.03 6.65 -6.11
C SER A 27 0.12 5.74 -6.57
N PHE A 28 -0.04 4.94 -7.60
CA PHE A 28 1.02 4.06 -8.12
C PHE A 28 2.28 4.81 -8.61
N ARG A 29 2.24 6.14 -8.69
CA ARG A 29 3.42 6.99 -8.92
C ARG A 29 4.13 7.36 -7.61
N ASP A 30 3.37 7.61 -6.55
CA ASP A 30 3.83 8.21 -5.30
C ASP A 30 4.10 7.17 -4.21
N THR A 31 3.32 6.07 -4.20
CA THR A 31 3.42 4.99 -3.21
C THR A 31 4.11 3.75 -3.77
N LYS A 32 5.23 3.94 -4.49
CA LYS A 32 6.08 2.83 -4.96
C LYS A 32 6.52 1.96 -3.78
N TRP A 33 6.82 0.70 -4.03
CA TRP A 33 7.33 -0.20 -2.99
C TRP A 33 8.54 0.39 -2.28
N THR A 34 9.46 1.00 -3.03
CA THR A 34 10.64 1.68 -2.48
C THR A 34 10.31 2.93 -1.66
N THR A 35 9.26 3.68 -2.03
CA THR A 35 8.78 4.83 -1.25
C THR A 35 8.25 4.39 0.11
N LEU A 36 7.39 3.36 0.12
CA LEU A 36 6.85 2.80 1.37
C LEU A 36 7.95 2.15 2.22
N GLU A 37 8.91 1.45 1.59
CA GLU A 37 10.06 0.86 2.27
C GLU A 37 10.87 1.91 3.04
N SER A 38 11.16 3.05 2.40
CA SER A 38 11.91 4.15 3.04
C SER A 38 11.22 4.71 4.29
N GLN A 39 9.90 4.58 4.39
CA GLN A 39 9.07 5.05 5.50
C GLN A 39 8.81 3.98 6.57
N ALA A 40 9.26 2.73 6.36
CA ALA A 40 8.93 1.60 7.22
C ALA A 40 9.33 1.83 8.69
N LYS A 41 10.46 2.46 8.95
CA LYS A 41 10.94 2.75 10.31
C LYS A 41 10.04 3.74 11.05
N GLU A 42 9.57 4.79 10.39
CA GLU A 42 8.62 5.75 10.98
C GLU A 42 7.27 5.08 11.20
N MET A 43 6.74 4.40 10.16
CA MET A 43 5.45 3.73 10.24
C MET A 43 5.41 2.69 11.36
N GLY A 44 6.48 1.92 11.58
CA GLY A 44 6.54 0.88 12.60
C GLY A 44 6.50 1.37 14.06
N GLN A 45 6.67 2.67 14.29
CA GLN A 45 6.47 3.24 15.62
C GLN A 45 4.98 3.41 15.96
N TYR A 46 4.14 3.56 14.95
CA TYR A 46 2.73 3.94 15.11
C TYR A 46 1.75 2.89 14.62
N PHE A 47 2.05 2.22 13.51
CA PHE A 47 1.17 1.25 12.88
C PHE A 47 1.66 -0.18 13.07
N ASP A 48 0.73 -1.06 13.38
CA ASP A 48 0.98 -2.50 13.51
C ASP A 48 0.70 -3.25 12.20
N LEU A 49 -0.13 -2.67 11.33
CA LEU A 49 -0.49 -3.19 10.02
C LEU A 49 -0.42 -2.10 8.95
N VAL A 50 0.04 -2.47 7.76
CA VAL A 50 -0.07 -1.61 6.57
C VAL A 50 -0.72 -2.42 5.44
N TRP A 51 -1.89 -1.96 5.00
CA TRP A 51 -2.55 -2.48 3.81
C TRP A 51 -1.98 -1.79 2.57
N ILE A 52 -1.43 -2.58 1.65
CA ILE A 52 -0.85 -2.11 0.39
C ILE A 52 -1.69 -2.57 -0.80
N PRO A 53 -1.58 -1.90 -1.97
CA PRO A 53 -2.34 -2.25 -3.16
C PRO A 53 -2.08 -3.69 -3.62
N GLN A 54 -2.99 -4.23 -4.44
CA GLN A 54 -2.81 -5.49 -5.13
C GLN A 54 -1.48 -5.48 -5.89
N SER A 55 -0.64 -6.48 -5.62
CA SER A 55 0.76 -6.50 -6.04
C SER A 55 1.03 -7.28 -7.32
N GLY A 56 0.06 -8.06 -7.82
CA GLY A 56 0.21 -8.82 -9.05
C GLY A 56 0.15 -7.94 -10.30
N LEU A 57 0.72 -8.43 -11.38
CA LEU A 57 0.74 -7.76 -12.68
C LEU A 57 -0.66 -7.65 -13.27
N CYS A 58 -1.06 -6.45 -13.61
CA CYS A 58 -2.30 -6.10 -14.28
C CYS A 58 -2.06 -5.60 -15.71
N SER A 59 -3.12 -5.38 -16.46
CA SER A 59 -3.03 -4.72 -17.77
C SER A 59 -2.79 -3.22 -17.59
N GLY A 60 -1.73 -2.71 -18.22
CA GLY A 60 -1.37 -1.30 -18.20
C GLY A 60 -0.97 -0.77 -16.82
N ARG A 61 -0.93 0.55 -16.66
CA ARG A 61 -0.76 1.21 -15.36
C ARG A 61 -2.08 1.18 -14.60
N SER A 62 -2.09 0.57 -13.44
CA SER A 62 -3.30 0.25 -12.71
C SER A 62 -3.06 0.24 -11.22
N MET A 63 -4.12 0.53 -10.45
CA MET A 63 -4.16 0.33 -8.99
C MET A 63 -4.16 -1.15 -8.59
N GLY A 64 -4.36 -2.08 -9.52
CA GLY A 64 -4.35 -3.51 -9.25
C GLY A 64 -5.72 -4.19 -9.35
N TYR A 65 -6.81 -3.43 -9.51
CA TYR A 65 -8.18 -3.98 -9.49
C TYR A 65 -8.63 -4.64 -10.80
N ASN A 66 -7.70 -4.80 -11.76
CA ASN A 66 -7.88 -5.60 -12.97
C ASN A 66 -6.81 -6.71 -13.05
N PRO A 67 -6.82 -7.70 -12.13
CA PRO A 67 -5.77 -8.70 -12.00
C PRO A 67 -5.68 -9.57 -13.23
N LYS A 68 -4.47 -9.70 -13.77
CA LYS A 68 -4.18 -10.54 -14.93
C LYS A 68 -3.32 -11.74 -14.56
N TYR A 69 -2.33 -11.53 -13.70
CA TYR A 69 -1.43 -12.56 -13.20
C TYR A 69 -1.46 -12.59 -11.68
N TYR A 70 -1.46 -13.80 -11.11
CA TYR A 70 -1.45 -14.01 -9.67
C TYR A 70 -0.03 -14.23 -9.12
N TRP A 71 0.87 -14.83 -9.89
CA TRP A 71 2.24 -15.12 -9.43
C TRP A 71 3.29 -14.19 -10.03
N ASN A 72 2.97 -13.36 -11.01
CA ASN A 72 3.86 -12.30 -11.48
C ASN A 72 3.61 -11.01 -10.69
N GLN A 73 4.55 -10.66 -9.81
CA GLN A 73 4.43 -9.53 -8.89
C GLN A 73 5.10 -8.24 -9.39
N ASN A 74 5.43 -8.16 -10.68
CA ASN A 74 5.92 -6.93 -11.28
C ASN A 74 4.74 -6.04 -11.68
N SER A 75 4.37 -5.12 -10.81
CA SER A 75 3.18 -4.28 -10.95
C SER A 75 3.50 -2.82 -11.24
N SER A 76 2.47 -1.98 -11.30
CA SER A 76 2.63 -0.51 -11.41
C SER A 76 3.34 0.11 -10.21
N PHE A 77 3.39 -0.59 -9.06
CA PHE A 77 4.02 -0.12 -7.83
C PHE A 77 5.51 -0.47 -7.74
N GLY A 78 5.99 -1.40 -8.52
CA GLY A 78 7.39 -1.83 -8.55
C GLY A 78 7.56 -3.29 -8.92
N THR A 79 8.80 -3.75 -8.85
CA THR A 79 9.20 -5.14 -9.11
C THR A 79 8.89 -6.06 -7.93
N GLU A 80 8.87 -7.37 -8.17
CA GLU A 80 8.74 -8.35 -7.08
C GLU A 80 9.89 -8.25 -6.06
N ALA A 81 11.11 -7.94 -6.50
CA ALA A 81 12.25 -7.76 -5.61
C ALA A 81 12.03 -6.59 -4.64
N GLU A 82 11.53 -5.46 -5.14
CA GLU A 82 11.17 -4.29 -4.33
C GLU A 82 10.00 -4.58 -3.38
N LEU A 83 8.99 -5.34 -3.84
CA LEU A 83 7.90 -5.79 -2.98
C LEU A 83 8.39 -6.65 -1.81
N ARG A 84 9.27 -7.62 -2.09
CA ARG A 84 9.87 -8.48 -1.06
C ARG A 84 10.73 -7.68 -0.08
N ALA A 85 11.47 -6.68 -0.56
CA ALA A 85 12.25 -5.77 0.28
C ALA A 85 11.33 -4.94 1.19
N LEU A 86 10.25 -4.39 0.66
CA LEU A 86 9.22 -3.67 1.43
C LEU A 86 8.61 -4.55 2.52
N ILE A 87 8.11 -5.75 2.18
CA ILE A 87 7.49 -6.67 3.16
C ILE A 87 8.49 -7.03 4.26
N LYS A 88 9.75 -7.27 3.89
CA LYS A 88 10.82 -7.50 4.85
C LYS A 88 11.07 -6.29 5.74
N ALA A 89 11.18 -5.09 5.18
CA ALA A 89 11.40 -3.86 5.94
C ALA A 89 10.25 -3.59 6.91
N PHE A 90 9.01 -3.80 6.49
CA PHE A 90 7.85 -3.72 7.37
C PHE A 90 7.94 -4.72 8.52
N LYS A 91 8.22 -5.99 8.22
CA LYS A 91 8.38 -7.04 9.23
C LYS A 91 9.50 -6.74 10.23
N ASP A 92 10.65 -6.25 9.75
CA ASP A 92 11.79 -5.87 10.59
C ASP A 92 11.46 -4.69 11.53
N ASN A 93 10.45 -3.89 11.20
CA ASN A 93 9.94 -2.79 12.01
C ASN A 93 8.63 -3.12 12.74
N GLY A 94 8.24 -4.40 12.83
CA GLY A 94 7.08 -4.85 13.59
C GLY A 94 5.73 -4.67 12.89
N ILE A 95 5.72 -4.36 11.60
CA ILE A 95 4.51 -4.15 10.80
C ILE A 95 4.13 -5.44 10.07
N GLY A 96 2.86 -5.86 10.20
CA GLY A 96 2.27 -6.87 9.32
C GLY A 96 1.76 -6.25 8.03
N THR A 97 2.20 -6.77 6.88
CA THR A 97 1.71 -6.31 5.57
C THR A 97 0.41 -7.01 5.22
N ILE A 98 -0.63 -6.26 4.85
CA ILE A 98 -1.93 -6.77 4.40
C ILE A 98 -1.99 -6.68 2.88
N ALA A 99 -2.15 -7.83 2.21
CA ALA A 99 -2.33 -7.90 0.77
C ALA A 99 -3.75 -7.49 0.36
N ASP A 100 -3.89 -6.72 -0.69
CA ASP A 100 -5.17 -6.52 -1.37
C ASP A 100 -5.43 -7.71 -2.30
N VAL A 101 -6.47 -8.49 -2.03
CA VAL A 101 -6.78 -9.74 -2.73
C VAL A 101 -8.00 -9.54 -3.62
N VAL A 102 -7.77 -9.49 -4.92
CA VAL A 102 -8.80 -9.32 -5.95
C VAL A 102 -9.02 -10.66 -6.63
N VAL A 103 -10.03 -11.42 -6.17
CA VAL A 103 -10.32 -12.76 -6.67
C VAL A 103 -11.79 -12.92 -7.09
N ASN A 104 -12.59 -11.87 -6.97
CA ASN A 104 -13.95 -11.86 -7.50
C ASN A 104 -13.96 -12.03 -9.02
N HIS A 105 -13.10 -11.29 -9.69
CA HIS A 105 -13.01 -11.20 -11.14
C HIS A 105 -11.56 -11.26 -11.61
N ARG A 106 -11.36 -11.52 -12.90
CA ARG A 106 -10.03 -11.54 -13.52
C ARG A 106 -10.07 -10.95 -14.93
N ASP A 107 -9.00 -10.25 -15.32
CA ASP A 107 -8.82 -9.75 -16.68
C ASP A 107 -8.38 -10.87 -17.62
N ASN A 108 -8.83 -10.79 -18.86
CA ASN A 108 -8.52 -11.73 -19.94
C ASN A 108 -7.24 -11.34 -20.70
N MET A 109 -6.76 -12.22 -21.59
CA MET A 109 -5.57 -11.99 -22.42
C MET A 109 -5.89 -11.35 -23.75
N SER A 110 -6.62 -12.04 -24.61
CA SER A 110 -6.89 -11.64 -25.99
C SER A 110 -8.33 -11.87 -26.42
N SER A 111 -9.06 -12.69 -25.71
CA SER A 111 -10.48 -12.97 -25.92
C SER A 111 -11.26 -12.80 -24.62
N TRP A 112 -12.59 -12.86 -24.70
CA TRP A 112 -13.43 -12.72 -23.50
C TRP A 112 -13.25 -13.83 -22.46
N VAL A 113 -12.65 -14.95 -22.81
CA VAL A 113 -12.68 -16.17 -22.00
C VAL A 113 -11.31 -16.83 -21.82
N ASP A 114 -10.25 -16.16 -22.21
CA ASP A 114 -8.89 -16.68 -22.10
C ASP A 114 -8.12 -16.05 -20.94
N PHE A 115 -7.42 -16.88 -20.18
CA PHE A 115 -6.59 -16.46 -19.05
C PHE A 115 -5.16 -16.98 -19.21
N PRO A 116 -4.16 -16.27 -18.66
CA PRO A 116 -2.78 -16.74 -18.72
C PRO A 116 -2.61 -18.03 -17.92
N ALA A 117 -1.79 -18.94 -18.44
CA ALA A 117 -1.26 -20.05 -17.67
C ALA A 117 -0.02 -19.54 -16.89
N GLU A 118 0.03 -19.86 -15.59
CA GLU A 118 1.14 -19.47 -14.72
C GLU A 118 1.67 -20.72 -14.00
N THR A 119 2.98 -20.80 -13.83
CA THR A 119 3.61 -21.96 -13.15
C THR A 119 4.18 -21.51 -11.80
N TYR A 120 3.76 -22.17 -10.73
CA TYR A 120 4.27 -21.96 -9.39
C TYR A 120 4.64 -23.30 -8.74
N LYS A 121 5.86 -23.42 -8.25
CA LYS A 121 6.44 -24.66 -7.64
C LYS A 121 6.22 -25.91 -8.49
N GLY A 122 6.36 -25.77 -9.81
CA GLY A 122 6.23 -26.88 -10.77
C GLY A 122 4.78 -27.28 -11.11
N VAL A 123 3.79 -26.59 -10.59
CA VAL A 123 2.36 -26.76 -10.92
C VAL A 123 1.93 -25.63 -11.82
N THR A 124 1.27 -25.94 -12.93
CA THR A 124 0.67 -24.95 -13.82
C THR A 124 -0.79 -24.73 -13.44
N TYR A 125 -1.12 -23.46 -13.21
CA TYR A 125 -2.45 -22.99 -12.87
C TYR A 125 -3.00 -22.13 -14.01
N GLN A 126 -4.21 -22.40 -14.43
CA GLN A 126 -4.90 -21.64 -15.48
C GLN A 126 -6.40 -21.65 -15.24
N MET A 127 -7.00 -20.46 -15.18
CA MET A 127 -8.45 -20.32 -15.26
C MET A 127 -8.89 -20.66 -16.69
N LEU A 128 -10.05 -21.29 -16.81
CA LEU A 128 -10.64 -21.72 -18.06
C LEU A 128 -11.93 -20.95 -18.34
N SER A 129 -12.44 -21.00 -19.55
CA SER A 129 -13.74 -20.41 -19.87
C SER A 129 -14.87 -20.96 -18.99
N THR A 130 -14.75 -22.23 -18.59
CA THR A 130 -15.71 -22.90 -17.69
C THR A 130 -15.62 -22.45 -16.22
N ASP A 131 -14.70 -21.56 -15.89
CA ASP A 131 -14.57 -20.94 -14.58
C ASP A 131 -15.23 -19.56 -14.50
N ILE A 132 -15.84 -19.10 -15.60
CA ILE A 132 -16.55 -17.81 -15.70
C ILE A 132 -18.03 -18.05 -15.42
N CYS A 133 -18.64 -17.19 -14.61
CA CYS A 133 -20.07 -17.25 -14.27
C CYS A 133 -20.97 -17.16 -15.52
N ALA A 134 -22.08 -17.90 -15.52
CA ALA A 134 -23.01 -17.96 -16.66
C ALA A 134 -23.66 -16.61 -17.00
N ASP A 135 -23.79 -15.72 -16.05
CA ASP A 135 -24.40 -14.39 -16.16
C ASP A 135 -23.41 -13.24 -16.17
N ASP A 136 -22.10 -13.54 -16.31
CA ASP A 136 -21.04 -12.53 -16.41
C ASP A 136 -21.36 -11.47 -17.48
N ASP A 137 -21.11 -10.19 -17.13
CA ASP A 137 -21.48 -9.00 -17.92
C ASP A 137 -22.98 -8.99 -18.34
N GLY A 138 -23.87 -9.41 -17.42
CA GLY A 138 -25.31 -9.51 -17.70
C GLY A 138 -25.66 -10.55 -18.77
N GLY A 139 -24.79 -11.56 -18.97
CA GLY A 139 -24.90 -12.62 -19.96
C GLY A 139 -24.23 -12.32 -21.30
N ALA A 140 -23.57 -11.18 -21.44
CA ALA A 140 -22.86 -10.83 -22.68
C ALA A 140 -21.65 -11.76 -22.94
N ALA A 141 -20.94 -12.16 -21.87
CA ALA A 141 -19.85 -13.12 -21.96
C ALA A 141 -20.33 -14.48 -22.48
N LYS A 142 -21.49 -14.95 -21.99
CA LYS A 142 -22.10 -16.20 -22.48
C LYS A 142 -22.50 -16.10 -23.94
N THR A 143 -23.13 -15.00 -24.36
CA THR A 143 -23.52 -14.78 -25.74
C THR A 143 -22.31 -14.85 -26.67
N TRP A 144 -21.22 -14.20 -26.29
CA TRP A 144 -19.96 -14.23 -27.04
C TRP A 144 -19.35 -15.64 -27.07
N ALA A 145 -19.31 -16.33 -25.93
CA ALA A 145 -18.75 -17.69 -25.79
C ALA A 145 -19.47 -18.68 -26.69
N ASP A 146 -20.82 -18.70 -26.64
CA ASP A 146 -21.63 -19.56 -27.46
C ASP A 146 -21.40 -19.34 -28.96
N ALA A 147 -21.30 -18.07 -29.39
CA ALA A 147 -21.02 -17.70 -30.80
C ALA A 147 -19.60 -18.09 -31.26
N ASN A 148 -18.64 -18.26 -30.34
CA ASN A 148 -17.25 -18.61 -30.64
C ASN A 148 -16.87 -20.06 -30.22
N GLY A 149 -17.86 -20.91 -29.86
CA GLY A 149 -17.65 -22.33 -29.57
C GLY A 149 -17.05 -22.61 -28.19
N TYR A 150 -17.09 -21.67 -27.26
CA TYR A 150 -16.68 -21.85 -25.86
C TYR A 150 -17.87 -22.19 -24.97
N LYS A 151 -17.58 -22.80 -23.82
CA LYS A 151 -18.57 -23.03 -22.76
C LYS A 151 -18.15 -22.26 -21.52
N LEU A 152 -19.09 -21.56 -20.90
CA LEU A 152 -18.94 -21.00 -19.56
C LEU A 152 -19.37 -21.98 -18.48
N SER A 153 -19.15 -21.66 -17.20
CA SER A 153 -19.79 -22.38 -16.10
C SER A 153 -21.31 -22.38 -16.25
N PRO A 154 -22.01 -23.45 -15.83
CA PRO A 154 -23.45 -23.44 -15.74
C PRO A 154 -23.98 -22.59 -14.56
N ASN A 155 -23.11 -22.24 -13.59
CA ASN A 155 -23.49 -21.52 -12.39
C ASN A 155 -23.54 -20.02 -12.68
N LYS A 156 -24.50 -19.36 -12.05
CA LYS A 156 -24.52 -17.89 -11.95
C LYS A 156 -23.59 -17.42 -10.86
N ASP A 157 -23.27 -16.14 -10.90
CA ASP A 157 -22.58 -15.49 -9.81
C ASP A 157 -23.35 -15.70 -8.50
N SER A 158 -22.62 -15.96 -7.43
CA SER A 158 -23.17 -16.17 -6.09
C SER A 158 -23.30 -14.91 -5.25
N GLY A 159 -22.94 -13.76 -5.82
CA GLY A 159 -23.00 -12.43 -5.24
C GLY A 159 -23.44 -11.35 -6.22
N GLU A 160 -22.88 -10.16 -6.11
CA GLU A 160 -23.14 -9.04 -7.02
C GLU A 160 -22.15 -9.08 -8.20
N GLY A 161 -22.64 -9.17 -9.44
CA GLY A 161 -21.80 -9.24 -10.64
C GLY A 161 -21.00 -7.96 -10.86
N TRP A 162 -19.80 -8.09 -11.38
CA TRP A 162 -18.92 -7.00 -11.77
C TRP A 162 -18.77 -6.92 -13.29
N ASN A 163 -19.21 -5.83 -13.89
CA ASN A 163 -19.14 -5.66 -15.34
C ASN A 163 -17.74 -5.23 -15.79
N GLY A 164 -17.27 -5.77 -16.91
CA GLY A 164 -16.05 -5.37 -17.60
C GLY A 164 -14.87 -6.32 -17.47
N MET A 165 -14.85 -7.19 -16.46
CA MET A 165 -13.94 -8.33 -16.30
C MET A 165 -14.71 -9.59 -16.07
N ARG A 166 -14.02 -10.73 -16.07
CA ARG A 166 -14.69 -12.05 -15.99
C ARG A 166 -14.92 -12.42 -14.54
N ASP A 167 -16.19 -12.43 -14.11
CA ASP A 167 -16.59 -12.91 -12.78
C ASP A 167 -16.32 -14.41 -12.66
N LEU A 168 -15.58 -14.80 -11.61
CA LEU A 168 -15.14 -16.17 -11.40
C LEU A 168 -16.19 -16.97 -10.64
N ASP A 169 -16.48 -18.18 -11.14
CA ASP A 169 -17.35 -19.12 -10.45
C ASP A 169 -16.63 -19.79 -9.28
N HIS A 170 -16.82 -19.29 -8.08
CA HIS A 170 -16.23 -19.86 -6.85
C HIS A 170 -16.78 -21.25 -6.48
N ALA A 171 -17.81 -21.77 -7.16
CA ALA A 171 -18.21 -23.18 -7.05
C ALA A 171 -17.31 -24.11 -7.89
N SER A 172 -16.54 -23.57 -8.86
CA SER A 172 -15.56 -24.35 -9.63
C SER A 172 -14.42 -24.84 -8.74
N GLU A 173 -14.12 -26.14 -8.79
CA GLU A 173 -12.95 -26.71 -8.10
C GLU A 173 -11.63 -26.13 -8.62
N ASN A 174 -11.57 -25.78 -9.90
CA ASN A 174 -10.38 -25.15 -10.50
C ASN A 174 -10.15 -23.75 -9.90
N VAL A 175 -11.20 -22.90 -9.85
CA VAL A 175 -11.12 -21.59 -9.19
C VAL A 175 -10.66 -21.71 -7.74
N GLN A 176 -11.30 -22.61 -6.97
CA GLN A 176 -10.95 -22.84 -5.57
C GLN A 176 -9.50 -23.30 -5.40
N THR A 177 -9.01 -24.18 -6.28
CA THR A 177 -7.63 -24.66 -6.24
C THR A 177 -6.64 -23.53 -6.50
N ILE A 178 -6.93 -22.71 -7.52
CA ILE A 178 -6.07 -21.59 -7.91
C ILE A 178 -6.04 -20.51 -6.82
N VAL A 179 -7.21 -20.10 -6.29
CA VAL A 179 -7.29 -19.09 -5.24
C VAL A 179 -6.58 -19.55 -3.97
N LYS A 180 -6.79 -20.79 -3.54
CA LYS A 180 -6.08 -21.37 -2.38
C LYS A 180 -4.56 -21.38 -2.57
N ALA A 181 -4.08 -21.72 -3.75
CA ALA A 181 -2.64 -21.73 -4.05
C ALA A 181 -2.08 -20.30 -4.08
N TYR A 182 -2.83 -19.35 -4.64
CA TYR A 182 -2.45 -17.93 -4.65
C TYR A 182 -2.36 -17.34 -3.25
N GLU A 183 -3.38 -17.56 -2.41
CA GLU A 183 -3.36 -17.04 -1.02
C GLU A 183 -2.22 -17.64 -0.19
N LYS A 184 -1.94 -18.95 -0.37
CA LYS A 184 -0.76 -19.56 0.26
C LYS A 184 0.55 -18.97 -0.25
N TYR A 185 0.64 -18.64 -1.53
CA TYR A 185 1.80 -17.94 -2.09
C TYR A 185 2.01 -16.57 -1.43
N LEU A 186 0.94 -15.80 -1.27
CA LEU A 186 1.03 -14.50 -0.60
C LEU A 186 1.56 -14.61 0.84
N LEU A 187 1.07 -15.58 1.62
CA LEU A 187 1.48 -15.75 3.01
C LEU A 187 2.85 -16.41 3.15
N ASP A 188 3.04 -17.57 2.51
CA ASP A 188 4.17 -18.46 2.77
C ASP A 188 5.43 -18.07 1.99
N ASP A 189 5.27 -17.44 0.82
CA ASP A 189 6.38 -17.14 -0.08
C ASP A 189 6.73 -15.64 -0.06
N LEU A 190 5.73 -14.76 -0.21
CA LEU A 190 5.94 -13.31 -0.15
C LEU A 190 6.02 -12.80 1.29
N GLY A 191 5.35 -13.45 2.25
CA GLY A 191 5.43 -13.11 3.66
C GLY A 191 4.40 -12.08 4.14
N TYR A 192 3.28 -11.93 3.46
CA TYR A 192 2.15 -11.13 3.96
C TYR A 192 1.62 -11.70 5.28
N ALA A 193 1.09 -10.83 6.13
CA ALA A 193 0.47 -11.20 7.41
C ALA A 193 -1.03 -11.53 7.26
N GLY A 194 -1.66 -11.07 6.19
CA GLY A 194 -3.08 -11.27 5.98
C GLY A 194 -3.61 -10.60 4.73
N PHE A 195 -4.94 -10.55 4.63
CA PHE A 195 -5.66 -10.16 3.43
C PHE A 195 -6.67 -9.04 3.68
N ARG A 196 -6.82 -8.16 2.71
CA ARG A 196 -8.02 -7.38 2.46
C ARG A 196 -8.66 -7.93 1.18
N TYR A 197 -9.87 -8.44 1.29
CA TYR A 197 -10.63 -8.90 0.12
C TYR A 197 -11.39 -7.76 -0.51
N ASP A 198 -11.11 -7.53 -1.78
CA ASP A 198 -11.83 -6.60 -2.66
C ASP A 198 -13.21 -7.13 -2.99
N VAL A 199 -14.18 -6.22 -3.17
CA VAL A 199 -15.56 -6.54 -3.60
C VAL A 199 -16.14 -7.76 -2.87
N ALA A 200 -16.18 -7.73 -1.53
CA ALA A 200 -16.64 -8.87 -0.74
C ALA A 200 -18.15 -9.20 -0.91
N LYS A 201 -18.91 -8.37 -1.64
CA LYS A 201 -20.25 -8.67 -2.12
C LYS A 201 -20.28 -9.52 -3.39
N GLY A 202 -19.15 -9.60 -4.11
CA GLY A 202 -19.09 -10.22 -5.43
C GLY A 202 -19.30 -11.70 -5.45
N PHE A 203 -19.06 -12.42 -4.33
CA PHE A 203 -19.37 -13.84 -4.22
C PHE A 203 -19.73 -14.23 -2.78
N ALA A 204 -20.33 -15.43 -2.63
CA ALA A 204 -20.89 -15.84 -1.35
C ALA A 204 -19.85 -15.94 -0.22
N ALA A 205 -20.19 -15.40 0.95
CA ALA A 205 -19.33 -15.31 2.14
C ALA A 205 -18.67 -16.63 2.55
N LYS A 206 -19.32 -17.77 2.31
CA LYS A 206 -18.77 -19.10 2.61
C LYS A 206 -17.44 -19.40 1.90
N TYR A 207 -17.20 -18.82 0.74
CA TYR A 207 -15.95 -19.05 -0.01
C TYR A 207 -14.80 -18.29 0.62
N PHE A 208 -15.00 -17.06 1.11
CA PHE A 208 -14.00 -16.34 1.92
C PHE A 208 -13.64 -17.14 3.17
N GLY A 209 -14.66 -17.72 3.85
CA GLY A 209 -14.43 -18.61 4.98
C GLY A 209 -13.60 -19.83 4.63
N MET A 210 -13.92 -20.50 3.53
CA MET A 210 -13.20 -21.68 3.04
C MET A 210 -11.73 -21.35 2.69
N TYR A 211 -11.49 -20.23 1.98
CA TYR A 211 -10.16 -19.81 1.60
C TYR A 211 -9.31 -19.46 2.84
N ASN A 212 -9.85 -18.67 3.75
CA ASN A 212 -9.15 -18.31 5.00
C ASN A 212 -8.91 -19.52 5.91
N ALA A 213 -9.86 -20.45 6.01
CA ALA A 213 -9.66 -21.70 6.77
C ALA A 213 -8.53 -22.56 6.18
N TYR A 214 -8.33 -22.53 4.87
CA TYR A 214 -7.23 -23.20 4.20
C TYR A 214 -5.90 -22.44 4.33
N ALA A 215 -5.89 -21.14 4.01
CA ALA A 215 -4.68 -20.32 3.97
C ALA A 215 -4.16 -19.97 5.36
N GLN A 216 -5.07 -19.77 6.33
CA GLN A 216 -4.81 -19.39 7.72
C GLN A 216 -4.06 -18.06 7.88
N PRO A 217 -4.55 -16.95 7.30
CA PRO A 217 -3.97 -15.63 7.53
C PRO A 217 -4.11 -15.23 9.00
N GLN A 218 -3.15 -14.46 9.51
CA GLN A 218 -3.26 -13.86 10.86
C GLN A 218 -4.36 -12.79 10.92
N PHE A 219 -4.58 -12.09 9.80
CA PHE A 219 -5.57 -11.04 9.63
C PHE A 219 -6.33 -11.24 8.32
N SER A 220 -7.64 -11.05 8.37
CA SER A 220 -8.49 -11.03 7.17
C SER A 220 -9.59 -10.00 7.35
N VAL A 221 -9.77 -9.13 6.37
CA VAL A 221 -10.83 -8.11 6.35
C VAL A 221 -11.47 -8.05 4.98
N GLY A 222 -12.82 -8.12 4.92
CA GLY A 222 -13.57 -8.00 3.68
C GLY A 222 -14.12 -6.57 3.46
N GLU A 223 -14.10 -6.13 2.23
CA GLU A 223 -14.78 -4.92 1.80
C GLU A 223 -16.24 -5.23 1.44
N TYR A 224 -17.06 -5.46 2.45
CA TYR A 224 -18.50 -5.62 2.25
C TYR A 224 -19.17 -4.24 2.31
N TRP A 225 -19.27 -3.57 1.18
CA TRP A 225 -19.73 -2.18 1.07
C TRP A 225 -21.24 -2.07 1.27
N ASP A 226 -21.67 -1.92 2.51
CA ASP A 226 -23.07 -1.78 2.87
C ASP A 226 -23.26 -0.90 4.10
N GLY A 227 -24.26 -0.01 4.06
CA GLY A 227 -24.68 0.80 5.21
C GLY A 227 -25.60 0.06 6.18
N ASN A 228 -26.12 -1.11 5.80
CA ASN A 228 -27.00 -1.92 6.64
C ASN A 228 -26.15 -2.86 7.51
N VAL A 229 -26.11 -2.59 8.81
CA VAL A 229 -25.34 -3.40 9.76
C VAL A 229 -25.77 -4.86 9.80
N SER A 230 -27.06 -5.16 9.55
CA SER A 230 -27.52 -6.57 9.53
C SER A 230 -26.96 -7.32 8.34
N ALA A 231 -26.87 -6.70 7.16
CA ALA A 231 -26.24 -7.28 5.98
C ALA A 231 -24.74 -7.53 6.22
N VAL A 232 -24.04 -6.55 6.78
CA VAL A 232 -22.62 -6.67 7.14
C VAL A 232 -22.38 -7.81 8.13
N LYS A 233 -23.20 -7.91 9.20
CA LYS A 233 -23.12 -9.01 10.18
C LYS A 233 -23.42 -10.37 9.52
N SER A 234 -24.41 -10.43 8.64
CA SER A 234 -24.74 -11.67 7.91
C SER A 234 -23.57 -12.15 7.06
N TRP A 235 -22.84 -11.22 6.42
CA TRP A 235 -21.64 -11.58 5.68
C TRP A 235 -20.56 -12.14 6.60
N VAL A 236 -20.26 -11.46 7.75
CA VAL A 236 -19.29 -11.95 8.74
C VAL A 236 -19.67 -13.35 9.22
N ASP A 237 -20.93 -13.57 9.57
CA ASP A 237 -21.44 -14.88 9.99
C ASP A 237 -21.35 -15.92 8.88
N GLY A 238 -21.54 -15.52 7.62
CA GLY A 238 -21.42 -16.36 6.45
C GLY A 238 -20.00 -16.86 6.17
N THR A 239 -18.96 -16.20 6.75
CA THR A 239 -17.57 -16.68 6.66
C THR A 239 -17.23 -17.80 7.63
N LYS A 240 -18.16 -18.23 8.49
CA LYS A 240 -17.89 -19.26 9.49
C LYS A 240 -17.53 -20.61 8.85
N VAL A 241 -16.46 -21.20 9.37
CA VAL A 241 -16.09 -22.60 9.14
C VAL A 241 -16.01 -23.26 10.51
N ASP A 242 -16.70 -24.37 10.68
CA ASP A 242 -16.81 -25.10 11.96
C ASP A 242 -17.20 -24.19 13.15
N GLY A 243 -18.10 -23.23 12.88
CA GLY A 243 -18.59 -22.27 13.87
C GLY A 243 -17.66 -21.09 14.17
N VAL A 244 -16.49 -21.03 13.55
CA VAL A 244 -15.47 -19.98 13.75
C VAL A 244 -15.51 -18.97 12.61
N ILE A 245 -15.69 -17.67 12.91
CA ILE A 245 -15.63 -16.56 11.97
C ILE A 245 -14.22 -16.50 11.37
N GLN A 246 -14.13 -16.44 10.05
CA GLN A 246 -12.85 -16.47 9.31
C GLN A 246 -12.40 -15.10 8.77
N SER A 247 -13.25 -14.07 8.81
CA SER A 247 -12.90 -12.74 8.34
C SER A 247 -13.55 -11.65 9.17
N ALA A 248 -12.80 -10.59 9.45
CA ALA A 248 -13.31 -9.28 9.84
C ALA A 248 -13.88 -8.55 8.62
N VAL A 249 -14.43 -7.36 8.83
CA VAL A 249 -15.04 -6.56 7.79
C VAL A 249 -14.82 -5.06 8.06
N PHE A 250 -14.72 -4.25 7.02
CA PHE A 250 -14.76 -2.79 7.14
C PHE A 250 -16.14 -2.34 7.63
N ASP A 251 -16.20 -1.58 8.74
CA ASP A 251 -17.44 -1.09 9.35
C ASP A 251 -17.98 0.13 8.56
N PHE A 252 -18.53 -0.10 7.36
CA PHE A 252 -19.17 0.93 6.55
C PHE A 252 -20.30 1.65 7.28
N PRO A 253 -21.17 0.97 8.07
CA PRO A 253 -22.14 1.66 8.93
C PRO A 253 -21.50 2.70 9.85
N CYS A 254 -20.34 2.40 10.44
CA CYS A 254 -19.57 3.34 11.26
C CYS A 254 -19.02 4.50 10.42
N ARG A 255 -18.47 4.21 9.25
CA ARG A 255 -17.96 5.21 8.33
C ARG A 255 -19.04 6.22 7.94
N TYR A 256 -20.24 5.77 7.62
CA TYR A 256 -21.36 6.66 7.30
C TYR A 256 -21.78 7.52 8.50
N ALA A 257 -21.78 6.95 9.71
CA ALA A 257 -22.06 7.72 10.92
C ALA A 257 -21.02 8.81 11.17
N ILE A 258 -19.73 8.50 10.95
CA ILE A 258 -18.62 9.48 11.04
C ILE A 258 -18.79 10.59 10.01
N ARG A 259 -19.01 10.25 8.73
CA ARG A 259 -19.24 11.21 7.66
C ARG A 259 -20.39 12.15 7.97
N ASP A 260 -21.55 11.60 8.33
CA ASP A 260 -22.78 12.38 8.58
C ASP A 260 -22.62 13.31 9.79
N ALA A 261 -21.94 12.83 10.84
CA ALA A 261 -21.66 13.64 12.01
C ALA A 261 -20.78 14.85 11.69
N ILE A 262 -19.70 14.62 10.98
CA ILE A 262 -18.66 15.63 10.73
C ILE A 262 -19.08 16.59 9.63
N GLN A 263 -19.46 16.06 8.48
CA GLN A 263 -19.84 16.88 7.31
C GLN A 263 -21.05 17.78 7.58
N TYR A 264 -22.02 17.29 8.36
CA TYR A 264 -23.26 18.05 8.66
C TYR A 264 -23.28 18.61 10.08
N ARG A 265 -22.18 18.46 10.86
CA ARG A 265 -22.08 18.87 12.27
C ARG A 265 -23.22 18.31 13.15
N ARG A 266 -23.63 17.07 12.83
CA ARG A 266 -24.66 16.31 13.54
C ARG A 266 -24.00 15.33 14.52
N TRP A 267 -23.44 15.85 15.60
CA TRP A 267 -22.62 15.07 16.51
C TRP A 267 -23.31 13.81 17.06
N SER A 268 -24.66 13.87 17.23
CA SER A 268 -25.46 12.73 17.65
C SER A 268 -25.37 11.51 16.71
N GLU A 269 -24.99 11.70 15.44
CA GLU A 269 -24.78 10.58 14.51
C GLU A 269 -23.65 9.65 14.96
N LEU A 270 -22.66 10.18 15.69
CA LEU A 270 -21.61 9.36 16.30
C LEU A 270 -22.12 8.43 17.41
N ASN A 271 -23.37 8.62 17.89
CA ASN A 271 -24.04 7.72 18.82
C ASN A 271 -25.16 6.90 18.15
N ARG A 272 -25.25 6.91 16.82
CA ARG A 272 -26.20 6.10 16.06
C ARG A 272 -26.01 4.61 16.43
N SER A 273 -27.12 3.93 16.72
CA SER A 273 -27.12 2.45 16.80
C SER A 273 -26.87 1.84 15.41
N GLY A 274 -26.58 0.58 15.33
CA GLY A 274 -26.44 -0.08 14.03
C GLY A 274 -25.06 0.09 13.39
N ARG A 275 -24.00 0.03 14.21
CA ARG A 275 -22.61 -0.12 13.79
C ARG A 275 -22.03 -1.39 14.42
N LEU A 276 -21.02 -1.99 13.80
CA LEU A 276 -20.41 -3.20 14.37
C LEU A 276 -19.76 -2.92 15.72
N ILE A 277 -19.12 -1.76 15.87
CA ILE A 277 -18.48 -1.35 17.14
C ILE A 277 -19.43 -1.25 18.32
N ASN A 278 -20.75 -1.22 18.10
CA ASN A 278 -21.78 -1.19 19.15
C ASN A 278 -22.25 -2.57 19.60
N ASP A 279 -21.81 -3.63 18.89
CA ASP A 279 -22.21 -5.00 19.21
C ASP A 279 -21.00 -5.80 19.71
N LYS A 280 -21.03 -6.18 21.00
CA LYS A 280 -19.93 -6.92 21.65
C LYS A 280 -19.54 -8.23 20.95
N ASN A 281 -20.45 -8.81 20.15
CA ASN A 281 -20.17 -10.03 19.41
C ASN A 281 -19.41 -9.75 18.11
N TYR A 282 -19.44 -8.51 17.59
CA TYR A 282 -18.85 -8.13 16.32
C TYR A 282 -17.76 -7.06 16.42
N THR A 283 -17.62 -6.36 17.55
CA THR A 283 -16.57 -5.32 17.72
C THR A 283 -15.17 -5.84 17.44
N ARG A 284 -14.87 -7.11 17.75
CA ARG A 284 -13.63 -7.79 17.43
C ARG A 284 -13.31 -7.72 15.92
N TYR A 285 -14.36 -7.88 15.10
CA TYR A 285 -14.29 -7.99 13.65
C TYR A 285 -14.56 -6.68 12.93
N ALA A 286 -14.71 -5.59 13.66
CA ALA A 286 -14.92 -4.26 13.10
C ALA A 286 -13.58 -3.59 12.76
N VAL A 287 -13.23 -3.49 11.49
CA VAL A 287 -12.15 -2.62 11.03
C VAL A 287 -12.78 -1.27 10.66
N THR A 288 -12.49 -0.26 11.48
CA THR A 288 -13.12 1.06 11.35
C THR A 288 -12.26 2.00 10.50
N PHE A 289 -12.88 2.86 9.73
CA PHE A 289 -12.18 3.82 8.86
C PHE A 289 -13.03 5.09 8.65
N ALA A 290 -12.39 6.18 8.30
CA ALA A 290 -13.05 7.44 7.96
C ALA A 290 -13.19 7.59 6.45
N GLU A 291 -12.09 7.47 5.73
CA GLU A 291 -12.00 7.46 4.28
C GLU A 291 -11.08 6.35 3.79
N ASN A 292 -11.22 6.02 2.51
CA ASN A 292 -10.34 5.13 1.77
C ASN A 292 -10.19 5.65 0.32
N HIS A 293 -9.44 4.93 -0.50
CA HIS A 293 -9.19 5.24 -1.90
C HIS A 293 -10.45 5.30 -2.79
N ASP A 294 -11.59 4.73 -2.37
CA ASP A 294 -12.86 4.75 -3.11
C ASP A 294 -13.86 5.77 -2.57
N THR A 295 -13.63 6.31 -1.39
CA THR A 295 -14.50 7.34 -0.81
C THR A 295 -13.89 8.74 -0.85
N GLU A 296 -12.59 8.87 -1.09
CA GLU A 296 -11.88 10.14 -1.16
C GLU A 296 -12.37 11.05 -2.30
N TYR A 297 -12.17 12.34 -2.16
CA TYR A 297 -12.39 13.25 -3.28
C TYR A 297 -11.35 13.04 -4.37
N ARG A 298 -11.76 12.66 -5.57
CA ARG A 298 -10.89 12.49 -6.74
C ARG A 298 -10.90 13.70 -7.67
N SER A 299 -12.09 14.14 -8.09
CA SER A 299 -12.26 15.29 -8.97
C SER A 299 -13.71 15.80 -8.95
N SER A 300 -13.97 16.95 -9.57
CA SER A 300 -15.33 17.47 -9.73
C SER A 300 -16.23 16.57 -10.59
N SER A 301 -15.67 15.84 -11.55
CA SER A 301 -16.38 14.86 -12.39
C SER A 301 -16.51 13.48 -11.76
N SER A 302 -15.71 13.18 -10.72
CA SER A 302 -15.71 11.92 -9.99
C SER A 302 -15.51 12.20 -8.49
N PRO A 303 -16.50 12.84 -7.81
CA PRO A 303 -16.32 13.34 -6.45
C PRO A 303 -16.31 12.25 -5.38
N GLN A 304 -16.74 11.04 -5.70
CA GLN A 304 -16.96 9.94 -4.74
C GLN A 304 -17.88 10.36 -3.56
N ASP A 305 -17.56 9.89 -2.34
CA ASP A 305 -18.32 10.21 -1.12
C ASP A 305 -17.40 10.68 0.02
N PRO A 306 -16.58 11.75 -0.17
CA PRO A 306 -15.58 12.18 0.81
C PRO A 306 -16.19 12.87 2.03
N ILE A 307 -15.42 12.90 3.11
CA ILE A 307 -15.60 13.84 4.20
C ILE A 307 -14.94 15.17 3.77
N LYS A 308 -15.75 16.16 3.44
CA LYS A 308 -15.30 17.38 2.75
C LYS A 308 -14.51 18.35 3.63
N SER A 309 -14.60 18.23 4.95
CA SER A 309 -13.87 19.08 5.91
C SER A 309 -13.71 18.37 7.24
N ASP A 310 -12.80 18.89 8.07
CA ASP A 310 -12.60 18.44 9.45
C ASP A 310 -12.25 16.94 9.57
N THR A 311 -11.53 16.37 8.58
CA THR A 311 -11.11 14.96 8.55
C THR A 311 -10.26 14.58 9.76
N LEU A 312 -9.57 15.55 10.39
CA LEU A 312 -8.88 15.34 11.65
C LEU A 312 -9.83 14.89 12.78
N LEU A 313 -11.05 15.45 12.84
CA LEU A 313 -12.07 15.05 13.82
C LEU A 313 -12.54 13.60 13.59
N ALA A 314 -12.62 13.18 12.33
CA ALA A 314 -12.93 11.80 11.98
C ALA A 314 -11.86 10.84 12.54
N ASN A 315 -10.60 11.20 12.38
CA ASN A 315 -9.50 10.41 12.94
C ASN A 315 -9.46 10.47 14.47
N ALA A 316 -9.80 11.60 15.07
CA ALA A 316 -9.89 11.71 16.53
C ALA A 316 -11.01 10.82 17.11
N TYR A 317 -12.15 10.68 16.43
CA TYR A 317 -13.16 9.71 16.81
C TYR A 317 -12.65 8.28 16.63
N LEU A 318 -12.14 7.97 15.44
CA LEU A 318 -11.70 6.65 15.03
C LEU A 318 -10.66 6.07 15.99
N LEU A 319 -9.63 6.85 16.34
CA LEU A 319 -8.53 6.42 17.20
C LEU A 319 -8.91 6.31 18.68
N ALA A 320 -9.97 7.00 19.13
CA ALA A 320 -10.44 6.85 20.51
C ALA A 320 -11.37 5.64 20.72
N MET A 321 -12.10 5.21 19.68
CA MET A 321 -13.19 4.25 19.79
C MET A 321 -12.72 2.78 19.69
N PRO A 322 -13.56 1.79 20.09
CA PRO A 322 -13.30 0.37 19.85
C PRO A 322 -13.31 0.03 18.35
N GLY A 323 -13.00 -1.21 18.02
CA GLY A 323 -12.69 -1.67 16.67
C GLY A 323 -11.20 -1.49 16.38
N THR A 324 -10.76 -1.95 15.22
CA THR A 324 -9.39 -1.72 14.72
C THR A 324 -9.41 -0.53 13.78
N PRO A 325 -8.81 0.61 14.15
CA PRO A 325 -8.80 1.78 13.26
C PRO A 325 -7.87 1.56 12.07
N CYS A 326 -8.36 1.89 10.87
CA CYS A 326 -7.59 1.96 9.64
C CYS A 326 -7.49 3.44 9.22
N ILE A 327 -6.29 3.97 9.27
CA ILE A 327 -5.99 5.37 8.91
C ILE A 327 -5.73 5.45 7.40
N PHE A 328 -6.28 6.45 6.74
CA PHE A 328 -6.05 6.68 5.32
C PHE A 328 -4.74 7.44 5.10
N LEU A 329 -3.96 7.06 4.08
CA LEU A 329 -2.62 7.64 3.85
C LEU A 329 -2.64 9.16 3.72
N LYS A 330 -3.62 9.75 3.00
CA LYS A 330 -3.71 11.22 2.88
C LYS A 330 -3.93 11.90 4.23
N HIS A 331 -4.75 11.30 5.11
CA HIS A 331 -4.93 11.84 6.47
C HIS A 331 -3.65 11.72 7.30
N TRP A 332 -2.93 10.59 7.18
CA TRP A 332 -1.63 10.43 7.83
C TRP A 332 -0.63 11.50 7.35
N GLN A 333 -0.58 11.77 6.06
CA GLN A 333 0.32 12.78 5.48
C GLN A 333 -0.05 14.21 5.93
N GLU A 334 -1.35 14.52 6.01
CA GLU A 334 -1.85 15.85 6.35
C GLU A 334 -1.76 16.16 7.85
N TYR A 335 -2.04 15.17 8.72
CA TYR A 335 -2.14 15.34 10.17
C TYR A 335 -1.16 14.45 10.93
N LYS A 336 0.04 14.30 10.42
CA LYS A 336 1.02 13.32 10.93
C LYS A 336 1.26 13.47 12.44
N LYS A 337 1.49 14.70 12.92
CA LYS A 337 1.72 14.99 14.34
C LYS A 337 0.52 14.63 15.21
N GLU A 338 -0.65 15.07 14.82
CA GLU A 338 -1.88 14.86 15.59
C GLU A 338 -2.23 13.37 15.64
N ILE A 339 -2.15 12.67 14.51
CA ILE A 339 -2.43 11.23 14.43
C ILE A 339 -1.42 10.44 15.27
N LYS A 340 -0.13 10.76 15.24
CA LYS A 340 0.88 10.17 16.11
C LYS A 340 0.48 10.29 17.58
N LEU A 341 0.13 11.49 18.04
CA LEU A 341 -0.28 11.74 19.43
C LEU A 341 -1.58 11.00 19.79
N MET A 342 -2.54 10.92 18.88
CA MET A 342 -3.79 10.16 19.11
C MET A 342 -3.53 8.65 19.24
N ILE A 343 -2.64 8.09 18.41
CA ILE A 343 -2.24 6.69 18.49
C ILE A 343 -1.54 6.42 19.82
N GLU A 344 -0.63 7.30 20.26
CA GLU A 344 0.05 7.17 21.54
C GLU A 344 -0.92 7.26 22.72
N ALA A 345 -1.91 8.17 22.66
CA ALA A 345 -2.95 8.27 23.69
C ALA A 345 -3.82 7.00 23.76
N ARG A 346 -4.16 6.41 22.60
CA ARG A 346 -4.84 5.10 22.51
C ARG A 346 -4.02 3.99 23.18
N LYS A 347 -2.73 3.89 22.86
CA LYS A 347 -1.79 2.92 23.43
C LYS A 347 -1.61 3.13 24.93
N LEU A 348 -1.54 4.37 25.37
CA LEU A 348 -1.38 4.76 26.77
C LEU A 348 -2.57 4.31 27.63
N ALA A 349 -3.79 4.53 27.15
CA ALA A 349 -5.01 4.09 27.83
C ALA A 349 -5.28 2.57 27.67
N GLY A 350 -4.59 1.90 26.76
CA GLY A 350 -4.78 0.48 26.45
C GLY A 350 -6.10 0.18 25.77
N VAL A 351 -6.57 1.09 24.89
CA VAL A 351 -7.78 0.88 24.07
C VAL A 351 -7.51 -0.19 23.03
N HIS A 352 -8.46 -1.10 22.85
CA HIS A 352 -8.37 -2.22 21.90
C HIS A 352 -9.70 -2.45 21.18
N SER A 353 -9.73 -3.37 20.22
CA SER A 353 -10.89 -3.61 19.36
C SER A 353 -12.20 -3.92 20.12
N GLN A 354 -12.12 -4.53 21.29
CA GLN A 354 -13.27 -4.94 22.12
C GLN A 354 -13.44 -4.06 23.37
N SER A 355 -12.80 -2.90 23.42
CA SER A 355 -12.97 -1.94 24.53
C SER A 355 -14.43 -1.49 24.64
N ASN A 356 -14.90 -1.27 25.87
CA ASN A 356 -16.26 -0.79 26.11
C ASN A 356 -16.33 0.73 25.95
N ALA A 357 -17.19 1.21 25.07
CA ALA A 357 -17.44 2.64 24.86
C ALA A 357 -18.84 3.02 25.37
N VAL A 358 -18.91 4.08 26.15
CA VAL A 358 -20.17 4.61 26.70
C VAL A 358 -20.31 6.07 26.32
N ASN A 359 -21.45 6.44 25.73
CA ASN A 359 -21.78 7.84 25.52
C ASN A 359 -22.07 8.52 26.84
N TYR A 360 -21.30 9.54 27.20
CA TYR A 360 -21.45 10.30 28.43
C TYR A 360 -22.28 11.57 28.26
N ALA A 361 -22.27 12.13 27.05
CA ALA A 361 -23.04 13.33 26.74
C ALA A 361 -23.31 13.43 25.24
N SER A 362 -24.49 13.91 24.89
CA SER A 362 -24.86 14.31 23.54
C SER A 362 -25.47 15.72 23.62
N HIS A 363 -24.83 16.68 22.99
CA HIS A 363 -25.25 18.10 22.98
C HIS A 363 -25.18 18.63 21.53
N ALA A 364 -25.84 19.75 21.26
CA ALA A 364 -25.78 20.38 19.95
C ALA A 364 -24.33 20.80 19.56
N ASP A 365 -23.53 21.19 20.54
CA ASP A 365 -22.15 21.68 20.33
C ASP A 365 -21.08 20.61 20.51
N TYR A 366 -21.41 19.46 21.12
CA TYR A 366 -20.42 18.39 21.37
C TYR A 366 -21.07 17.03 21.64
N ILE A 367 -20.25 15.99 21.50
CA ILE A 367 -20.53 14.63 21.96
C ILE A 367 -19.34 14.10 22.74
N ALA A 368 -19.59 13.29 23.78
CA ALA A 368 -18.53 12.73 24.63
C ALA A 368 -18.71 11.22 24.81
N PHE A 369 -17.62 10.46 24.58
CA PHE A 369 -17.56 9.02 24.80
C PHE A 369 -16.43 8.67 25.76
N ASN A 370 -16.73 7.85 26.75
CA ASN A 370 -15.72 7.20 27.56
C ASN A 370 -15.43 5.81 27.00
N VAL A 371 -14.18 5.53 26.76
CA VAL A 371 -13.71 4.21 26.31
C VAL A 371 -12.81 3.61 27.38
N THR A 372 -13.21 2.45 27.90
CA THR A 372 -12.45 1.74 28.91
C THR A 372 -11.41 0.84 28.27
N GLY A 373 -10.15 1.19 28.44
CA GLY A 373 -9.02 0.38 28.01
C GLY A 373 -8.48 -0.52 29.15
N THR A 374 -7.42 -1.23 28.88
CA THR A 374 -6.76 -2.13 29.86
C THR A 374 -5.90 -1.39 30.87
N LYS A 375 -5.58 -0.12 30.64
CA LYS A 375 -4.69 0.71 31.48
C LYS A 375 -5.38 1.95 32.03
N GLY A 376 -6.69 2.06 31.88
CA GLY A 376 -7.51 3.17 32.33
C GLY A 376 -8.57 3.56 31.31
N SER A 377 -9.10 4.78 31.42
CA SER A 377 -10.16 5.29 30.54
C SER A 377 -9.66 6.42 29.67
N LEU A 378 -10.09 6.41 28.40
CA LEU A 378 -9.93 7.49 27.45
C LEU A 378 -11.30 8.13 27.19
N LEU A 379 -11.44 9.40 27.50
CA LEU A 379 -12.63 10.19 27.21
C LEU A 379 -12.35 11.08 26.01
N VAL A 380 -13.05 10.86 24.91
CA VAL A 380 -13.02 11.71 23.74
C VAL A 380 -14.23 12.65 23.73
N VAL A 381 -13.97 13.94 23.53
CA VAL A 381 -15.00 14.96 23.33
C VAL A 381 -14.81 15.57 21.95
N LEU A 382 -15.84 15.55 21.13
CA LEU A 382 -15.83 16.01 19.74
C LEU A 382 -16.94 17.05 19.53
N GLY A 383 -16.70 18.04 18.71
CA GLY A 383 -17.74 19.00 18.34
C GLY A 383 -17.24 20.39 18.04
N SER A 384 -18.17 21.34 17.89
CA SER A 384 -17.84 22.75 17.67
C SER A 384 -17.31 23.46 18.94
N LYS A 385 -17.69 22.95 20.12
CA LYS A 385 -17.26 23.49 21.44
C LYS A 385 -16.91 22.37 22.42
N PRO A 386 -15.91 21.54 22.14
CA PRO A 386 -15.55 20.41 23.00
C PRO A 386 -15.09 20.86 24.40
N GLN A 387 -14.60 22.09 24.55
CA GLN A 387 -14.19 22.67 25.84
C GLN A 387 -15.37 22.88 26.81
N SER A 388 -16.61 22.95 26.30
CA SER A 388 -17.81 23.15 27.13
C SER A 388 -18.16 21.91 27.96
N TYR A 389 -17.60 20.74 27.63
CA TYR A 389 -17.78 19.52 28.43
C TYR A 389 -16.64 19.33 29.42
N THR A 390 -16.99 19.17 30.68
CA THR A 390 -16.03 18.84 31.74
C THR A 390 -16.53 17.65 32.55
N ARG A 391 -15.61 16.86 33.08
CA ARG A 391 -15.92 15.71 33.95
C ARG A 391 -14.89 15.54 35.04
N ALA A 392 -15.35 15.51 36.29
CA ALA A 392 -14.47 15.33 37.44
C ALA A 392 -13.66 14.02 37.35
N GLY A 393 -12.40 14.07 37.76
CA GLY A 393 -11.49 12.93 37.76
C GLY A 393 -10.84 12.61 36.42
N TYR A 394 -11.07 13.44 35.38
CA TYR A 394 -10.36 13.34 34.09
C TYR A 394 -9.34 14.48 33.93
N THR A 395 -8.19 14.14 33.40
CA THR A 395 -7.13 15.10 33.06
C THR A 395 -6.99 15.17 31.55
N GLU A 396 -6.90 16.36 31.00
CA GLU A 396 -6.67 16.54 29.57
C GLU A 396 -5.27 16.06 29.19
N LEU A 397 -5.18 15.21 28.16
CA LEU A 397 -3.94 14.65 27.63
C LEU A 397 -3.51 15.39 26.37
N LEU A 398 -4.46 15.59 25.45
CA LEU A 398 -4.24 16.36 24.22
C LEU A 398 -5.53 16.98 23.72
N SER A 399 -5.44 18.07 22.95
CA SER A 399 -6.58 18.72 22.32
C SER A 399 -6.16 19.40 21.02
N GLY A 400 -7.16 19.65 20.18
CA GLY A 400 -7.01 20.34 18.91
C GLY A 400 -8.33 20.92 18.42
N PRO A 401 -8.36 21.43 17.18
CA PRO A 401 -9.59 21.98 16.61
C PRO A 401 -10.72 20.95 16.64
N GLY A 402 -11.74 21.21 17.44
CA GLY A 402 -12.94 20.39 17.51
C GLY A 402 -12.83 19.08 18.31
N TYR A 403 -11.70 18.77 18.95
CA TYR A 403 -11.57 17.56 19.76
C TYR A 403 -10.76 17.76 21.03
N ARG A 404 -11.00 16.89 22.03
CA ARG A 404 -10.20 16.74 23.24
C ARG A 404 -10.13 15.26 23.63
N TYR A 405 -8.96 14.84 24.09
CA TYR A 405 -8.74 13.57 24.75
C TYR A 405 -8.41 13.81 26.22
N LEU A 406 -9.18 13.21 27.09
CA LEU A 406 -8.96 13.25 28.53
C LEU A 406 -8.82 11.82 29.05
N VAL A 407 -8.02 11.63 30.06
CA VAL A 407 -7.77 10.30 30.63
C VAL A 407 -8.09 10.26 32.12
N LYS A 408 -8.45 9.06 32.58
CA LYS A 408 -8.67 8.74 33.99
C LYS A 408 -8.06 7.39 34.32
N ASP A 409 -7.40 7.32 35.48
CA ASP A 409 -6.73 6.11 35.98
C ASP A 409 -5.65 5.58 35.01
N VAL A 410 -5.00 6.49 34.27
CA VAL A 410 -3.92 6.22 33.29
C VAL A 410 -2.63 6.84 33.81
N ASP A 411 -1.52 6.11 33.72
CA ASP A 411 -0.20 6.66 34.03
C ASP A 411 0.24 7.60 32.88
N THR A 412 0.29 8.89 33.16
CA THR A 412 0.68 9.94 32.22
C THR A 412 2.10 10.45 32.42
N SER A 413 2.89 9.84 33.31
CA SER A 413 4.25 10.31 33.67
C SER A 413 5.20 10.41 32.47
N GLY A 414 5.02 9.54 31.46
CA GLY A 414 5.79 9.54 30.21
C GLY A 414 5.25 10.46 29.10
N TRP A 415 4.08 11.10 29.28
CA TRP A 415 3.40 11.79 28.19
C TRP A 415 4.19 12.97 27.62
N ALA A 416 4.81 13.79 28.49
CA ALA A 416 5.63 14.92 28.04
C ALA A 416 6.81 14.49 27.14
N ALA A 417 7.43 13.34 27.45
CA ALA A 417 8.50 12.79 26.62
C ALA A 417 7.98 12.30 25.24
N ILE A 418 6.76 11.71 25.22
CA ILE A 418 6.10 11.30 23.98
C ILE A 418 5.81 12.54 23.10
N VAL A 419 5.22 13.59 23.67
CA VAL A 419 4.93 14.83 22.94
C VAL A 419 6.20 15.41 22.35
N LYS A 420 7.26 15.53 23.17
CA LYS A 420 8.55 16.04 22.71
C LYS A 420 9.14 15.22 21.56
N ARG A 421 9.12 13.88 21.66
CA ARG A 421 9.57 12.98 20.59
C ARG A 421 8.78 13.21 19.30
N VAL A 422 7.44 13.24 19.38
CA VAL A 422 6.57 13.46 18.21
C VAL A 422 6.81 14.83 17.59
N GLU A 423 7.09 15.86 18.41
CA GLU A 423 7.46 17.19 17.93
C GLU A 423 8.81 17.20 17.21
N GLU A 424 9.80 16.52 17.76
CA GLU A 424 11.12 16.38 17.14
C GLU A 424 11.06 15.60 15.83
N GLU A 425 10.25 14.53 15.76
CA GLU A 425 10.00 13.77 14.52
C GLU A 425 9.20 14.56 13.47
N SER A 426 8.42 15.56 13.90
CA SER A 426 7.59 16.39 13.03
C SER A 426 8.30 17.65 12.57
N VAL A 427 9.46 17.98 13.14
CA VAL A 427 10.39 18.94 12.54
C VAL A 427 10.95 18.21 11.32
N GLU A 428 10.38 18.47 10.14
CA GLU A 428 11.04 18.12 8.89
C GLU A 428 12.46 18.68 9.02
N GLU A 429 13.47 17.80 9.01
CA GLU A 429 14.81 18.29 8.67
C GLU A 429 14.61 19.04 7.35
N PRO A 430 15.02 20.32 7.26
CA PRO A 430 14.89 21.03 6.00
C PRO A 430 15.50 20.11 4.96
N ASP A 431 14.71 19.72 3.96
CA ASP A 431 15.19 18.90 2.84
C ASP A 431 16.55 19.47 2.48
N GLU A 432 17.62 18.67 2.66
CA GLU A 432 18.96 19.09 2.23
C GLU A 432 18.75 19.57 0.79
N PRO A 433 19.08 20.84 0.49
CA PRO A 433 18.75 21.41 -0.82
C PRO A 433 19.21 20.42 -1.88
N PHE A 434 18.29 19.94 -2.72
CA PHE A 434 18.62 18.95 -3.75
C PHE A 434 19.89 19.42 -4.45
N ALA A 435 21.00 18.71 -4.21
CA ALA A 435 22.26 19.04 -4.86
C ALA A 435 22.14 18.71 -6.35
N ASP A 436 22.22 19.72 -7.18
CA ASP A 436 22.29 19.55 -8.62
C ASP A 436 23.33 18.50 -8.97
N ARG A 437 22.95 17.49 -9.70
CA ARG A 437 23.81 16.36 -10.08
C ARG A 437 23.66 15.98 -11.55
N ASP A 438 24.66 15.28 -12.03
CA ASP A 438 24.61 14.67 -13.36
C ASP A 438 24.09 13.24 -13.22
N VAL A 439 23.10 12.91 -14.06
CA VAL A 439 22.53 11.55 -14.18
C VAL A 439 22.85 11.01 -15.55
N THR A 440 23.49 9.86 -15.62
CA THR A 440 23.91 9.22 -16.86
C THR A 440 23.02 8.02 -17.17
N ILE A 441 22.44 8.03 -18.34
CA ILE A 441 21.60 6.93 -18.83
C ILE A 441 22.41 6.12 -19.84
N HIS A 442 22.52 4.82 -19.60
CA HIS A 442 23.24 3.85 -20.41
C HIS A 442 22.25 2.87 -21.03
N VAL A 443 22.37 2.64 -22.34
CA VAL A 443 21.58 1.63 -23.07
C VAL A 443 22.50 0.62 -23.69
N SER A 444 22.24 -0.66 -23.45
CA SER A 444 23.02 -1.76 -24.02
C SER A 444 23.07 -1.69 -25.54
N THR A 445 24.20 -2.04 -26.13
CA THR A 445 24.32 -2.23 -27.58
C THR A 445 23.74 -3.57 -28.06
N ASP A 446 23.37 -4.47 -27.13
CA ASP A 446 22.61 -5.68 -27.43
C ASP A 446 21.14 -5.30 -27.65
N LEU A 447 20.79 -4.97 -28.88
CA LEU A 447 19.53 -4.34 -29.24
C LEU A 447 18.61 -5.29 -30.02
N PRO A 448 17.28 -5.24 -29.79
CA PRO A 448 16.35 -6.02 -30.58
C PRO A 448 16.23 -5.50 -32.02
N ALA A 449 15.60 -6.30 -32.89
CA ALA A 449 15.41 -5.97 -34.29
C ALA A 449 14.76 -4.59 -34.48
N GLY A 450 15.27 -3.80 -35.40
CA GLY A 450 14.83 -2.45 -35.72
C GLY A 450 15.55 -1.34 -34.96
N TYR A 451 16.29 -1.64 -33.90
CA TYR A 451 17.17 -0.68 -33.22
C TYR A 451 18.61 -0.81 -33.71
N SER A 452 19.34 0.30 -33.69
CA SER A 452 20.78 0.33 -33.96
C SER A 452 21.48 1.29 -33.02
N ALA A 453 22.60 0.87 -32.44
CA ALA A 453 23.39 1.68 -31.52
C ALA A 453 23.84 3.03 -32.12
N SER A 454 24.03 3.09 -33.44
CA SER A 454 24.39 4.33 -34.16
C SER A 454 23.21 5.27 -34.40
N THR A 455 21.97 4.82 -34.16
CA THR A 455 20.75 5.58 -34.42
C THR A 455 19.82 5.73 -33.20
N LEU A 456 20.31 5.45 -32.00
CA LEU A 456 19.54 5.67 -30.78
C LEU A 456 19.31 7.15 -30.52
N ASN A 457 18.09 7.46 -30.07
CA ASN A 457 17.71 8.80 -29.63
C ASN A 457 17.11 8.68 -28.23
N TYR A 458 17.42 9.67 -27.40
CA TYR A 458 16.89 9.82 -26.04
C TYR A 458 15.97 11.03 -26.00
N TRP A 459 14.68 10.80 -25.72
CA TRP A 459 13.70 11.83 -25.42
C TRP A 459 13.54 11.86 -23.91
N VAL A 460 14.03 12.95 -23.27
CA VAL A 460 14.09 13.08 -21.82
C VAL A 460 13.34 14.33 -21.39
N TRP A 461 12.51 14.19 -20.36
CA TRP A 461 11.75 15.30 -19.80
C TRP A 461 11.67 15.22 -18.26
N SER A 462 11.43 16.36 -17.65
CA SER A 462 11.17 16.48 -16.21
C SER A 462 9.85 15.82 -15.84
N TYR A 463 9.85 15.01 -14.77
CA TYR A 463 8.61 14.47 -14.22
C TYR A 463 7.75 15.59 -13.60
N THR A 464 8.40 16.60 -12.98
CA THR A 464 7.73 17.64 -12.18
C THR A 464 6.90 18.61 -13.03
N ASP A 465 7.44 19.10 -14.15
CA ASP A 465 6.84 20.16 -14.97
C ASP A 465 6.71 19.79 -16.47
N ASN A 466 7.05 18.55 -16.83
CA ASN A 466 7.09 18.04 -18.21
C ASN A 466 8.03 18.84 -19.16
N SER A 467 8.94 19.63 -18.61
CA SER A 467 9.90 20.38 -19.45
C SER A 467 10.85 19.41 -20.17
N ASN A 468 11.06 19.65 -21.48
CA ASN A 468 11.97 18.86 -22.30
C ASN A 468 13.43 19.19 -21.95
N LEU A 469 14.20 18.17 -21.55
CA LEU A 469 15.61 18.28 -21.14
C LEU A 469 16.60 17.98 -22.26
N CYS A 470 16.12 17.57 -23.44
CA CYS A 470 16.98 17.33 -24.58
C CYS A 470 17.52 18.64 -25.18
N THR A 471 18.67 18.58 -25.82
CA THR A 471 19.21 19.66 -26.63
C THR A 471 18.32 19.88 -27.86
N ASN A 472 17.97 18.79 -28.56
CA ASN A 472 16.98 18.83 -29.63
C ASN A 472 15.56 18.81 -29.01
N LYS A 473 14.84 19.92 -29.14
CA LYS A 473 13.50 20.10 -28.59
C LYS A 473 12.38 19.44 -29.38
N SER A 474 12.70 18.82 -30.51
CA SER A 474 11.75 18.09 -31.34
C SER A 474 11.95 16.58 -31.19
N TRP A 475 10.86 15.82 -31.31
CA TRP A 475 10.92 14.36 -31.39
C TRP A 475 11.81 13.92 -32.55
N PRO A 476 12.67 12.93 -32.39
CA PRO A 476 12.79 11.99 -31.28
C PRO A 476 13.83 12.38 -30.19
N GLY A 477 14.17 13.65 -30.03
CA GLY A 477 15.12 14.13 -29.04
C GLY A 477 16.56 14.04 -29.49
N ASP A 478 17.46 13.80 -28.57
CA ASP A 478 18.90 13.81 -28.82
C ASP A 478 19.40 12.51 -29.40
N ARG A 479 20.09 12.58 -30.54
CA ARG A 479 20.88 11.47 -31.08
C ARG A 479 22.05 11.19 -30.15
N VAL A 480 22.19 9.92 -29.69
CA VAL A 480 23.23 9.48 -28.75
C VAL A 480 24.15 8.48 -29.41
N THR A 481 25.43 8.82 -29.52
CA THR A 481 26.46 7.98 -30.16
C THR A 481 27.67 7.72 -29.29
N ALA A 482 27.76 8.39 -28.14
CA ALA A 482 28.84 8.15 -27.18
C ALA A 482 28.71 6.73 -26.58
N THR A 483 29.81 5.99 -26.54
CA THR A 483 29.84 4.64 -26.00
C THR A 483 30.90 4.47 -24.94
N LYS A 484 30.64 3.57 -23.97
CA LYS A 484 31.65 3.10 -23.00
C LYS A 484 31.45 1.62 -22.73
N THR A 485 32.53 0.94 -22.29
CA THR A 485 32.45 -0.46 -21.87
C THR A 485 32.45 -0.55 -20.34
N VAL A 486 31.46 -1.24 -19.78
CA VAL A 486 31.32 -1.49 -18.35
C VAL A 486 30.92 -2.95 -18.16
N GLY A 487 31.60 -3.68 -17.29
CA GLY A 487 31.31 -5.09 -17.02
C GLY A 487 31.43 -6.00 -18.25
N GLY A 488 32.31 -5.66 -19.20
CA GLY A 488 32.52 -6.43 -20.45
C GLY A 488 31.42 -6.18 -21.52
N LYS A 489 30.43 -5.32 -21.25
CA LYS A 489 29.42 -4.90 -22.22
C LYS A 489 29.62 -3.47 -22.68
N THR A 490 29.24 -3.18 -23.93
CA THR A 490 29.28 -1.83 -24.49
C THR A 490 27.92 -1.16 -24.33
N TRP A 491 27.93 0.12 -23.92
CA TRP A 491 26.76 0.92 -23.64
C TRP A 491 26.80 2.23 -24.42
N VAL A 492 25.70 2.56 -25.05
CA VAL A 492 25.46 3.92 -25.58
C VAL A 492 24.99 4.78 -24.40
N TYR A 493 25.59 5.96 -24.16
CA TYR A 493 25.25 6.75 -22.98
C TYR A 493 25.17 8.24 -23.23
N LYS A 494 24.37 8.91 -22.41
CA LYS A 494 24.31 10.36 -22.30
C LYS A 494 24.01 10.80 -20.89
N THR A 495 24.63 11.90 -20.48
CA THR A 495 24.46 12.53 -19.18
C THR A 495 23.52 13.72 -19.28
N PHE A 496 22.63 13.85 -18.29
CA PHE A 496 21.68 14.94 -18.15
C PHE A 496 21.91 15.64 -16.82
N ARG A 497 21.84 16.95 -16.81
CA ARG A 497 21.89 17.74 -15.57
C ARG A 497 20.53 17.72 -14.89
N VAL A 498 20.47 17.18 -13.68
CA VAL A 498 19.27 17.10 -12.84
C VAL A 498 19.39 18.12 -11.72
N THR A 499 18.36 18.94 -11.58
CA THR A 499 18.25 20.02 -10.58
C THR A 499 17.01 19.80 -9.73
N ALA A 500 16.86 20.52 -8.63
CA ALA A 500 15.64 20.46 -7.81
C ALA A 500 14.35 20.68 -8.61
N LYS A 501 14.41 21.44 -9.72
CA LYS A 501 13.23 21.73 -10.54
C LYS A 501 12.83 20.62 -11.50
N ASN A 502 13.79 19.79 -11.93
CA ASN A 502 13.55 18.76 -12.95
C ASN A 502 13.86 17.33 -12.45
N ASN A 503 13.89 17.12 -11.14
CA ASN A 503 14.07 15.81 -10.52
C ASN A 503 12.71 15.25 -10.08
N PRO A 504 12.42 13.97 -10.38
CA PRO A 504 13.15 13.05 -11.24
C PRO A 504 12.95 13.33 -12.75
N ILE A 505 13.67 12.60 -13.60
CA ILE A 505 13.53 12.67 -15.05
C ILE A 505 12.91 11.40 -15.62
N ASN A 506 12.30 11.53 -16.79
CA ASN A 506 11.70 10.43 -17.53
C ASN A 506 12.35 10.29 -18.90
N ILE A 507 12.31 9.10 -19.51
CA ILE A 507 12.91 8.83 -20.82
C ILE A 507 12.06 7.91 -21.69
N VAL A 508 12.07 8.18 -23.00
CA VAL A 508 11.78 7.23 -24.08
C VAL A 508 13.03 7.07 -24.93
N ILE A 509 13.38 5.82 -25.24
CA ILE A 509 14.49 5.48 -26.13
C ILE A 509 13.90 5.04 -27.47
N SER A 510 14.41 5.62 -28.56
CA SER A 510 13.95 5.27 -29.91
C SER A 510 15.12 5.09 -30.86
N SER A 511 14.86 4.64 -32.09
CA SER A 511 15.86 4.48 -33.15
C SER A 511 15.46 5.24 -34.41
N GLY A 512 16.44 5.61 -35.22
CA GLY A 512 16.22 6.26 -36.52
C GLY A 512 15.48 7.59 -36.41
N SER A 513 14.29 7.66 -36.98
CA SER A 513 13.40 8.84 -36.98
C SER A 513 12.40 8.84 -35.80
N GLY A 514 12.60 7.97 -34.81
CA GLY A 514 11.73 7.88 -33.63
C GLY A 514 10.91 6.58 -33.52
N SER A 515 11.14 5.64 -34.44
CA SER A 515 10.53 4.30 -34.44
C SER A 515 11.55 3.26 -34.92
N PRO A 516 11.64 2.09 -34.26
CA PRO A 516 10.86 1.69 -33.08
C PRO A 516 11.19 2.53 -31.84
N GLN A 517 10.32 2.45 -30.80
CA GLN A 517 10.51 3.14 -29.52
C GLN A 517 10.17 2.24 -28.35
N THR A 518 10.69 2.59 -27.17
CA THR A 518 10.38 1.93 -25.92
C THR A 518 9.09 2.49 -25.29
N VAL A 519 8.56 1.77 -24.31
CA VAL A 519 7.66 2.37 -23.31
C VAL A 519 8.39 3.49 -22.57
N ASP A 520 7.64 4.36 -21.89
CA ASP A 520 8.20 5.39 -21.04
C ASP A 520 8.87 4.74 -19.82
N PHE A 521 10.07 5.17 -19.50
CA PHE A 521 10.73 4.82 -18.24
C PHE A 521 10.81 6.08 -17.38
N GLU A 522 10.27 6.00 -16.17
CA GLU A 522 9.98 7.17 -15.34
C GLU A 522 10.74 7.15 -14.01
N ASN A 523 10.75 8.30 -13.32
CA ASN A 523 11.29 8.49 -11.99
C ASN A 523 12.81 8.20 -11.85
N ILE A 524 13.59 8.60 -12.85
CA ILE A 524 15.03 8.44 -12.86
C ILE A 524 15.67 9.57 -12.06
N SER A 525 16.36 9.22 -10.96
CA SER A 525 17.09 10.17 -10.10
C SER A 525 18.56 9.87 -9.98
N THR A 526 19.03 8.74 -10.51
CA THR A 526 20.43 8.26 -10.44
C THR A 526 20.83 7.64 -11.78
N ASP A 527 22.11 7.35 -11.96
CA ASP A 527 22.61 6.65 -13.14
C ASP A 527 21.85 5.35 -13.37
N LYS A 528 21.52 5.06 -14.63
CA LYS A 528 20.78 3.89 -15.05
C LYS A 528 21.46 3.12 -16.17
N TYR A 529 21.31 1.78 -16.14
CA TYR A 529 21.73 0.85 -17.17
C TYR A 529 20.51 0.08 -17.68
N PHE A 530 20.17 0.26 -18.96
CA PHE A 530 18.98 -0.28 -19.58
C PHE A 530 19.28 -1.28 -20.67
N VAL A 531 18.51 -2.36 -20.71
CA VAL A 531 18.44 -3.30 -21.81
C VAL A 531 17.05 -3.18 -22.46
N ILE A 532 17.01 -2.99 -23.79
CA ILE A 532 15.74 -2.94 -24.53
C ILE A 532 15.33 -4.39 -24.84
N SER A 533 14.16 -4.79 -24.35
CA SER A 533 13.60 -6.13 -24.59
C SER A 533 13.03 -6.25 -26.01
N ALA A 534 13.06 -7.46 -26.56
CA ALA A 534 12.32 -7.78 -27.79
C ALA A 534 10.79 -7.80 -27.57
N SER A 535 10.35 -8.02 -26.33
CA SER A 535 8.93 -7.99 -25.94
C SER A 535 8.35 -6.60 -26.02
N LYS A 536 7.06 -6.51 -26.38
CA LYS A 536 6.36 -5.25 -26.63
C LYS A 536 5.03 -5.19 -25.87
N ASP A 537 4.59 -3.97 -25.60
CA ASP A 537 3.24 -3.69 -25.11
C ASP A 537 2.19 -3.77 -26.23
N SER A 538 0.91 -3.55 -25.88
CA SER A 538 -0.20 -3.48 -26.84
C SER A 538 -0.10 -2.34 -27.85
N GLY A 539 0.69 -1.31 -27.55
CA GLY A 539 0.99 -0.16 -28.40
C GLY A 539 2.21 -0.40 -29.32
N ASN A 540 2.74 -1.62 -29.40
CA ASN A 540 3.92 -2.00 -30.17
C ASN A 540 5.23 -1.31 -29.71
N LYS A 541 5.29 -0.84 -28.45
CA LYS A 541 6.48 -0.26 -27.82
C LYS A 541 7.28 -1.33 -27.07
N ASN A 542 8.59 -1.31 -27.19
CA ASN A 542 9.46 -2.29 -26.54
C ASN A 542 9.56 -2.02 -25.03
N PHE A 543 9.54 -3.07 -24.22
CA PHE A 543 9.84 -2.95 -22.78
C PHE A 543 11.32 -2.65 -22.57
N VAL A 544 11.62 -2.01 -21.41
CA VAL A 544 12.97 -1.70 -20.96
C VAL A 544 13.20 -2.41 -19.63
N GLU A 545 14.33 -3.12 -19.53
CA GLU A 545 14.78 -3.74 -18.30
C GLU A 545 15.85 -2.86 -17.65
N ASP A 546 15.67 -2.53 -16.37
CA ASP A 546 16.66 -1.83 -15.55
C ASP A 546 17.63 -2.87 -14.97
N VAL A 547 18.86 -2.89 -15.46
CA VAL A 547 19.92 -3.77 -15.00
C VAL A 547 20.99 -3.04 -14.20
N THR A 548 20.65 -1.88 -13.66
CA THR A 548 21.58 -0.98 -12.96
C THR A 548 22.33 -1.70 -11.84
N GLU A 549 21.66 -2.49 -11.01
CA GLU A 549 22.29 -3.22 -9.91
C GLU A 549 23.39 -4.17 -10.37
N THR A 550 23.24 -4.81 -11.52
CA THR A 550 24.24 -5.71 -12.09
C THR A 550 25.55 -4.99 -12.42
N TYR A 551 25.50 -3.70 -12.75
CA TYR A 551 26.65 -2.91 -13.24
C TYR A 551 27.13 -1.86 -12.26
N THR A 552 26.42 -1.60 -11.16
CA THR A 552 26.78 -0.63 -10.12
C THR A 552 27.30 -1.27 -8.83
N THR A 553 27.31 -2.59 -8.69
CA THR A 553 27.88 -3.32 -7.54
C THR A 553 29.41 -3.26 -7.42
N GLY A 554 30.07 -2.45 -8.22
CA GLY A 554 31.40 -1.93 -7.93
C GLY A 554 31.25 -0.51 -7.41
N ILE A 555 31.39 -0.29 -6.10
CA ILE A 555 31.43 0.99 -5.36
C ILE A 555 31.50 2.23 -6.27
N GLY A 556 30.33 2.71 -6.69
CA GLY A 556 30.21 3.97 -7.45
C GLY A 556 30.56 5.13 -6.52
N ASN A 557 31.34 6.10 -7.04
CA ASN A 557 31.85 7.25 -6.31
C ASN A 557 30.78 7.95 -5.48
N VAL A 558 30.79 7.73 -4.20
CA VAL A 558 30.16 8.63 -3.24
C VAL A 558 31.02 9.90 -3.23
N THR A 559 30.51 11.01 -3.74
CA THR A 559 31.16 12.33 -3.59
C THR A 559 30.97 12.74 -2.13
N VAL A 560 31.96 12.43 -1.30
CA VAL A 560 31.97 12.86 0.10
C VAL A 560 32.35 14.33 0.14
N ASN A 561 31.46 15.15 0.66
CA ASN A 561 31.76 16.54 1.00
C ASN A 561 32.83 16.56 2.12
N THR A 562 34.02 17.10 1.85
CA THR A 562 35.23 16.97 2.67
C THR A 562 35.28 17.98 3.84
N ALA A 563 34.19 18.22 4.54
CA ALA A 563 34.16 19.10 5.73
C ALA A 563 33.71 18.40 7.04
N GLY A 564 33.66 17.08 7.09
CA GLY A 564 33.32 16.32 8.31
C GLY A 564 34.37 15.23 8.60
N LYS A 565 34.59 14.88 9.87
CA LYS A 565 35.49 13.80 10.31
C LYS A 565 35.12 12.51 9.53
N CYS A 566 36.13 11.94 8.85
CA CYS A 566 35.97 10.73 8.03
C CYS A 566 35.37 9.58 8.85
N ARG A 567 34.18 9.11 8.48
CA ARG A 567 33.56 7.94 9.10
C ARG A 567 34.15 6.66 8.52
N ILE A 568 34.40 5.68 9.39
CA ILE A 568 34.93 4.37 9.02
C ILE A 568 33.86 3.31 9.29
N TYR A 569 33.68 2.39 8.34
CA TYR A 569 32.70 1.32 8.41
C TYR A 569 33.40 -0.03 8.21
N ASN A 570 32.91 -1.08 8.86
CA ASN A 570 33.33 -2.45 8.57
C ASN A 570 32.71 -2.95 7.24
N LEU A 571 33.10 -4.14 6.80
CA LEU A 571 32.59 -4.73 5.54
C LEU A 571 31.07 -5.03 5.56
N ASN A 572 30.45 -5.06 6.74
CA ASN A 572 28.99 -5.23 6.91
C ASN A 572 28.24 -3.88 6.91
N GLY A 573 28.94 -2.76 6.60
CA GLY A 573 28.34 -1.43 6.57
C GLY A 573 28.10 -0.80 7.94
N GLN A 574 28.57 -1.40 9.04
CA GLN A 574 28.43 -0.84 10.39
C GLN A 574 29.50 0.21 10.65
N TYR A 575 29.08 1.35 11.19
CA TYR A 575 29.99 2.42 11.62
C TYR A 575 30.86 1.94 12.79
N VAL A 576 32.18 2.10 12.66
CA VAL A 576 33.15 1.64 13.66
C VAL A 576 34.02 2.76 14.25
N GLY A 577 33.93 3.98 13.72
CA GLY A 577 34.67 5.14 14.25
C GLY A 577 35.10 6.14 13.19
N THR A 578 35.88 7.13 13.62
CA THR A 578 36.47 8.17 12.76
C THR A 578 37.99 8.16 12.77
N ASP A 579 38.60 7.31 13.58
CA ASP A 579 40.07 7.19 13.75
C ASP A 579 40.49 5.77 13.34
N SER A 580 41.27 5.67 12.26
CA SER A 580 41.78 4.41 11.73
C SER A 580 42.82 3.76 12.65
N ASP A 581 43.53 4.54 13.47
CA ASP A 581 44.59 4.05 14.33
C ASP A 581 44.05 3.39 15.61
N ALA A 582 42.77 3.61 15.90
CA ALA A 582 42.07 2.99 17.02
C ALA A 582 41.35 1.67 16.66
N LEU A 583 41.47 1.20 15.41
CA LEU A 583 40.76 0.00 14.94
C LEU A 583 41.62 -1.25 15.03
N ALA A 584 40.98 -2.38 15.31
CA ALA A 584 41.66 -3.67 15.24
C ALA A 584 42.13 -3.98 13.80
N PRO A 585 43.20 -4.83 13.63
CA PRO A 585 43.60 -5.26 12.29
C PRO A 585 42.42 -5.83 11.49
N GLY A 586 42.23 -5.33 10.27
CA GLY A 586 41.06 -5.70 9.47
C GLY A 586 40.90 -4.86 8.20
N ILE A 587 39.80 -5.15 7.49
CA ILE A 587 39.44 -4.41 6.28
C ILE A 587 38.22 -3.53 6.60
N TYR A 588 38.34 -2.26 6.28
CA TYR A 588 37.34 -1.22 6.55
C TYR A 588 37.07 -0.40 5.30
N ILE A 589 35.97 0.35 5.31
CA ILE A 589 35.62 1.33 4.28
C ILE A 589 35.72 2.72 4.88
N GLN A 590 36.57 3.56 4.32
CA GLN A 590 36.75 4.96 4.71
C GLN A 590 36.70 5.84 3.46
N ASN A 591 35.84 6.83 3.43
CA ASN A 591 35.62 7.70 2.26
C ASN A 591 35.29 6.90 0.97
N GLY A 592 34.50 5.83 1.07
CA GLY A 592 34.18 4.97 -0.05
C GLY A 592 35.34 4.13 -0.60
N LYS A 593 36.51 4.14 0.08
CA LYS A 593 37.68 3.34 -0.31
C LYS A 593 38.00 2.27 0.71
N LYS A 594 38.49 1.12 0.21
CA LYS A 594 38.99 0.05 1.06
C LYS A 594 40.23 0.53 1.83
N HIS A 595 40.18 0.43 3.15
CA HIS A 595 41.25 0.72 4.07
C HIS A 595 41.67 -0.56 4.81
N VAL A 596 42.95 -0.87 4.84
CA VAL A 596 43.50 -2.06 5.52
C VAL A 596 44.28 -1.60 6.75
N VAL A 597 43.74 -1.90 7.94
CA VAL A 597 44.47 -1.76 9.21
C VAL A 597 45.26 -3.04 9.44
N ARG A 598 46.57 -2.93 9.66
CA ARG A 598 47.51 -4.05 9.85
C ARG A 598 47.88 -4.21 11.31
#